data_00af6b86e2ca425e1082c7381faacd06
#
_entry.id   00af6b86e2ca425e1082c7381faacd06
#
_cell.length_a   1.000
_cell.length_b   1.000
_cell.length_c   1.000
_cell.angle_alpha   90.00
_cell.angle_beta   90.00
_cell.angle_gamma   90.00
#
_symmetry.space_group_name_H-M   'P 1'
#
loop_
_entity.id
_entity.type
_entity.pdbx_description
1 polymer ?
#
loop_
_entity_poly.entity_id
_entity_poly.type
_entity_poly.pdbx_seq_one_letter_code
_entity_poly.pdbx_strand_id
1 'polypeptide(L)'
;CDENGKAVFQTDIPVGAKLYVQEIATDSHYILSDEKFPVIFQYAGQDVATVNLSASSGKPIQNDLIYGSIKGLKIDRETGETIAGARFGLFRPDETSYTEGNAILTAQSQEDGVFRFETIPYGNWLVKELQPADGFLPNEETYPVTVTADEETIEITVVNDRIPEIGTTAAVGGEKQTHPGETITIEDEVAYRHLVPGKEYVLKGVLMDKATGKPFLVDGAEVRADVAFVPEKPSGTALVSFTFDGSGITENTDMVVFERLYRDG
;
A
#
# COMPACT_ATOMS: atom_id res chain seq x y z
N CYS A 1 38.86 -3.58 -14.36
CA CYS A 1 39.25 -4.96 -14.05
C CYS A 1 38.72 -5.91 -15.11
N ASP A 2 39.38 -7.05 -15.31
CA ASP A 2 38.88 -8.15 -16.12
C ASP A 2 37.76 -8.94 -15.37
N GLU A 3 37.28 -10.01 -16.00
CA GLU A 3 36.23 -10.89 -15.43
C GLU A 3 36.62 -11.61 -14.12
N ASN A 4 37.94 -11.64 -13.81
CA ASN A 4 38.48 -12.21 -12.58
C ASN A 4 38.78 -11.13 -11.51
N GLY A 5 38.37 -9.90 -11.75
CA GLY A 5 38.62 -8.74 -10.85
C GLY A 5 40.07 -8.25 -10.90
N LYS A 6 40.85 -8.61 -11.92
CA LYS A 6 42.25 -8.26 -12.02
C LYS A 6 42.47 -7.06 -12.94
N ALA A 7 43.21 -6.06 -12.47
CA ALA A 7 43.70 -4.94 -13.27
C ALA A 7 45.23 -5.03 -13.42
N VAL A 8 45.73 -4.86 -14.64
CA VAL A 8 47.18 -4.90 -14.95
C VAL A 8 47.54 -3.63 -15.69
N PHE A 9 48.51 -2.90 -15.17
CA PHE A 9 49.12 -1.75 -15.83
C PHE A 9 50.52 -2.14 -16.33
N GLN A 10 50.79 -1.89 -17.62
CA GLN A 10 52.11 -2.08 -18.21
C GLN A 10 52.63 -0.70 -18.60
N THR A 11 53.65 -0.22 -17.89
CA THR A 11 54.23 1.09 -18.14
C THR A 11 55.68 1.13 -17.61
N ASP A 12 56.50 2.00 -18.18
CA ASP A 12 57.81 2.29 -17.69
C ASP A 12 57.74 3.22 -16.48
N ILE A 13 58.30 2.79 -15.34
CA ILE A 13 58.24 3.51 -14.10
C ILE A 13 59.65 3.98 -13.73
N PRO A 14 59.88 5.31 -13.56
CA PRO A 14 61.18 5.81 -13.12
C PRO A 14 61.59 5.26 -11.75
N VAL A 15 62.85 4.93 -11.56
CA VAL A 15 63.38 4.49 -10.27
C VAL A 15 63.15 5.60 -9.23
N GLY A 16 62.62 5.24 -8.06
CA GLY A 16 62.29 6.18 -6.98
C GLY A 16 60.95 6.86 -7.12
N ALA A 17 60.14 6.57 -8.16
CA ALA A 17 58.80 7.11 -8.26
C ALA A 17 57.91 6.59 -7.11
N LYS A 18 57.10 7.50 -6.53
CA LYS A 18 56.02 7.17 -5.58
C LYS A 18 54.72 7.09 -6.34
N LEU A 19 54.15 5.89 -6.43
CA LEU A 19 52.94 5.60 -7.18
C LEU A 19 51.82 5.14 -6.25
N TYR A 20 50.60 5.36 -6.68
CA TYR A 20 49.37 4.87 -6.03
C TYR A 20 48.45 4.26 -7.08
N VAL A 21 47.77 3.20 -6.74
CA VAL A 21 46.60 2.69 -7.45
C VAL A 21 45.38 3.18 -6.70
N GLN A 22 44.42 3.72 -7.43
CA GLN A 22 43.12 4.16 -6.90
C GLN A 22 42.04 3.66 -7.84
N GLU A 23 40.93 3.22 -7.29
CA GLU A 23 39.74 2.89 -8.05
C GLU A 23 39.09 4.21 -8.54
N ILE A 24 38.75 4.28 -9.81
CA ILE A 24 38.10 5.45 -10.43
C ILE A 24 36.66 5.19 -10.87
N ALA A 25 36.25 3.91 -10.90
CA ALA A 25 34.89 3.47 -11.17
C ALA A 25 34.70 2.06 -10.62
N THR A 26 33.50 1.78 -10.14
CA THR A 26 33.07 0.46 -9.69
C THR A 26 31.70 0.11 -10.29
N ASP A 27 31.24 -1.14 -10.11
CA ASP A 27 29.86 -1.51 -10.43
C ASP A 27 28.87 -0.75 -9.55
N SER A 28 27.67 -0.46 -10.06
CA SER A 28 26.66 0.38 -9.40
C SER A 28 26.14 -0.16 -8.07
N HIS A 29 26.39 -1.43 -7.75
CA HIS A 29 25.98 -2.06 -6.48
C HIS A 29 26.96 -1.78 -5.33
N TYR A 30 28.12 -1.18 -5.62
CA TYR A 30 29.19 -0.98 -4.66
C TYR A 30 29.52 0.49 -4.45
N ILE A 31 30.00 0.78 -3.27
CA ILE A 31 30.56 2.09 -2.92
C ILE A 31 31.93 2.23 -3.56
N LEU A 32 32.14 3.30 -4.35
CA LEU A 32 33.44 3.60 -4.92
C LEU A 32 34.44 3.92 -3.80
N SER A 33 35.52 3.14 -3.72
CA SER A 33 36.59 3.40 -2.73
C SER A 33 37.42 4.62 -3.11
N ASP A 34 37.64 5.53 -2.14
CA ASP A 34 38.56 6.66 -2.26
C ASP A 34 39.98 6.33 -1.81
N GLU A 35 40.22 5.08 -1.38
CA GLU A 35 41.49 4.62 -0.86
C GLU A 35 42.57 4.62 -1.94
N LYS A 36 43.79 5.05 -1.56
CA LYS A 36 44.97 5.04 -2.43
C LYS A 36 45.97 4.00 -1.93
N PHE A 37 46.16 2.97 -2.75
CA PHE A 37 47.05 1.86 -2.44
C PHE A 37 48.49 2.18 -2.93
N PRO A 38 49.48 2.33 -2.07
CA PRO A 38 50.85 2.66 -2.48
C PRO A 38 51.45 1.47 -3.20
N VAL A 39 52.15 1.78 -4.27
CA VAL A 39 53.01 0.82 -5.03
C VAL A 39 54.44 1.17 -4.76
N ILE A 40 55.15 0.24 -4.15
CA ILE A 40 56.57 0.44 -3.79
C ILE A 40 57.43 -0.23 -4.86
N PHE A 41 58.16 0.58 -5.62
CA PHE A 41 59.14 0.10 -6.58
C PHE A 41 60.49 -0.12 -5.92
N GLN A 42 60.98 -1.34 -5.98
CA GLN A 42 62.33 -1.71 -5.55
C GLN A 42 63.18 -2.10 -6.75
N TYR A 43 64.34 -1.48 -6.86
CA TYR A 43 65.30 -1.82 -7.90
C TYR A 43 65.79 -3.26 -7.73
N ALA A 44 65.62 -4.11 -8.75
CA ALA A 44 65.95 -5.54 -8.71
C ALA A 44 67.30 -5.90 -9.34
N GLY A 45 68.02 -4.92 -9.89
CA GLY A 45 69.33 -5.12 -10.54
C GLY A 45 69.33 -4.77 -12.04
N GLN A 46 70.50 -4.63 -12.67
CA GLN A 46 70.61 -4.23 -14.06
C GLN A 46 70.15 -5.35 -15.08
N ASP A 47 70.16 -6.59 -14.62
CA ASP A 47 69.80 -7.73 -15.45
C ASP A 47 68.32 -8.10 -15.43
N VAL A 48 67.49 -7.34 -14.65
CA VAL A 48 66.05 -7.56 -14.52
C VAL A 48 65.32 -6.55 -15.38
N ALA A 49 64.79 -7.03 -16.52
CA ALA A 49 64.08 -6.20 -17.50
C ALA A 49 62.67 -5.84 -17.08
N THR A 50 62.01 -6.62 -16.19
CA THR A 50 60.63 -6.42 -15.76
C THR A 50 60.46 -6.74 -14.28
N VAL A 51 59.86 -5.86 -13.53
CA VAL A 51 59.51 -6.05 -12.10
C VAL A 51 58.00 -6.07 -11.98
N ASN A 52 57.44 -7.13 -11.39
CA ASN A 52 55.99 -7.19 -11.06
C ASN A 52 55.76 -6.59 -9.69
N LEU A 53 54.92 -5.56 -9.64
CA LEU A 53 54.54 -4.88 -8.41
C LEU A 53 53.05 -5.13 -8.15
N SER A 54 52.68 -5.27 -6.91
CA SER A 54 51.29 -5.42 -6.50
C SER A 54 50.85 -4.27 -5.59
N ALA A 55 49.72 -3.66 -5.85
CA ALA A 55 49.05 -2.77 -4.92
C ALA A 55 48.52 -3.60 -3.74
N SER A 56 48.20 -2.96 -2.62
CA SER A 56 47.68 -3.60 -1.40
C SER A 56 48.44 -4.82 -0.90
N SER A 57 49.77 -4.91 -1.22
CA SER A 57 50.62 -6.07 -0.93
C SER A 57 50.08 -7.41 -1.49
N GLY A 58 49.38 -7.36 -2.63
CA GLY A 58 48.79 -8.52 -3.30
C GLY A 58 47.47 -9.02 -2.69
N LYS A 59 46.91 -8.30 -1.72
CA LYS A 59 45.55 -8.61 -1.19
C LYS A 59 44.48 -8.05 -2.14
N PRO A 60 43.31 -8.70 -2.24
CA PRO A 60 42.18 -8.14 -2.98
C PRO A 60 41.78 -6.78 -2.41
N ILE A 61 41.48 -5.82 -3.28
CA ILE A 61 40.83 -4.58 -2.95
C ILE A 61 39.33 -4.90 -2.88
N GLN A 62 38.68 -4.57 -1.77
CA GLN A 62 37.27 -4.86 -1.52
C GLN A 62 36.46 -3.57 -1.56
N ASN A 63 35.25 -3.65 -2.12
CA ASN A 63 34.26 -2.58 -2.06
C ASN A 63 33.10 -3.02 -1.20
N ASP A 64 32.52 -2.09 -0.48
CA ASP A 64 31.31 -2.30 0.29
C ASP A 64 30.08 -2.21 -0.62
N LEU A 65 29.07 -3.01 -0.32
CA LEU A 65 27.77 -2.96 -1.03
C LEU A 65 26.98 -1.73 -0.59
N ILE A 66 26.22 -1.18 -1.51
CA ILE A 66 25.27 -0.11 -1.25
C ILE A 66 24.03 -0.69 -0.56
N TYR A 67 23.62 -0.08 0.56
CA TYR A 67 22.37 -0.36 1.25
C TYR A 67 21.64 0.94 1.58
N GLY A 68 20.32 0.91 1.42
CA GLY A 68 19.43 1.99 1.83
C GLY A 68 18.37 1.51 2.81
N SER A 69 17.40 2.39 3.06
CA SER A 69 16.23 2.12 3.88
C SER A 69 14.96 2.70 3.24
N ILE A 70 13.80 2.19 3.63
CA ILE A 70 12.49 2.75 3.28
C ILE A 70 11.79 3.13 4.57
N LYS A 71 11.32 4.38 4.63
CA LYS A 71 10.46 4.89 5.68
C LYS A 71 9.08 5.16 5.10
N GLY A 72 8.09 4.38 5.51
CA GLY A 72 6.69 4.58 5.14
C GLY A 72 5.93 5.32 6.23
N LEU A 73 5.00 6.18 5.82
CA LEU A 73 4.00 6.81 6.69
C LEU A 73 2.62 6.30 6.30
N LYS A 74 1.91 5.70 7.26
CA LYS A 74 0.55 5.22 7.10
C LYS A 74 -0.46 6.21 7.64
N ILE A 75 -1.40 6.67 6.80
CA ILE A 75 -2.40 7.68 7.17
C ILE A 75 -3.81 7.30 6.70
N ASP A 76 -4.79 7.85 7.39
CA ASP A 76 -6.21 7.84 7.07
C ASP A 76 -6.50 8.89 5.98
N ARG A 77 -7.17 8.50 4.90
CA ARG A 77 -7.53 9.42 3.81
C ARG A 77 -8.49 10.52 4.26
N GLU A 78 -9.41 10.21 5.15
CA GLU A 78 -10.47 11.14 5.58
C GLU A 78 -9.94 12.22 6.53
N THR A 79 -9.09 11.82 7.50
CA THR A 79 -8.66 12.69 8.59
C THR A 79 -7.22 13.18 8.44
N GLY A 80 -6.38 12.45 7.70
CA GLY A 80 -4.94 12.65 7.63
C GLY A 80 -4.19 12.17 8.89
N GLU A 81 -4.91 11.57 9.85
CA GLU A 81 -4.30 11.02 11.06
C GLU A 81 -3.48 9.77 10.75
N THR A 82 -2.49 9.50 11.60
CA THR A 82 -1.64 8.31 11.48
C THR A 82 -2.38 7.03 11.86
N ILE A 83 -2.06 5.92 11.19
CA ILE A 83 -2.67 4.62 11.42
C ILE A 83 -1.61 3.63 11.90
N ALA A 84 -1.80 3.08 13.09
CA ALA A 84 -1.01 1.99 13.64
C ALA A 84 -1.58 0.62 13.25
N GLY A 85 -0.73 -0.41 13.22
CA GLY A 85 -1.15 -1.81 13.11
C GLY A 85 -1.23 -2.37 11.70
N ALA A 86 -1.14 -1.56 10.64
CA ALA A 86 -1.10 -2.05 9.27
C ALA A 86 0.24 -2.77 8.99
N ARG A 87 0.19 -3.89 8.27
CA ARG A 87 1.37 -4.72 7.97
C ARG A 87 1.76 -4.59 6.50
N PHE A 88 3.05 -4.48 6.25
CA PHE A 88 3.64 -4.27 4.94
C PHE A 88 4.67 -5.35 4.61
N GLY A 89 4.80 -5.66 3.32
CA GLY A 89 5.86 -6.49 2.78
C GLY A 89 6.73 -5.73 1.78
N LEU A 90 8.02 -6.04 1.77
CA LEU A 90 8.97 -5.64 0.73
C LEU A 90 9.18 -6.81 -0.22
N PHE A 91 9.06 -6.55 -1.53
CA PHE A 91 9.08 -7.57 -2.57
C PHE A 91 10.06 -7.22 -3.68
N ARG A 92 10.45 -8.24 -4.45
CA ARG A 92 11.17 -8.05 -5.71
C ARG A 92 10.24 -7.48 -6.78
N PRO A 93 10.76 -6.77 -7.80
CA PRO A 93 9.94 -6.14 -8.84
C PRO A 93 9.15 -7.13 -9.71
N ASP A 94 9.61 -8.37 -9.81
CA ASP A 94 9.01 -9.46 -10.60
C ASP A 94 8.03 -10.33 -9.80
N GLU A 95 7.79 -10.00 -8.50
CA GLU A 95 6.83 -10.72 -7.68
C GLU A 95 5.39 -10.46 -8.13
N THR A 96 4.61 -11.52 -8.23
CA THR A 96 3.20 -11.46 -8.66
C THR A 96 2.21 -11.89 -7.58
N SER A 97 2.72 -12.43 -6.46
CA SER A 97 1.92 -12.91 -5.32
C SER A 97 2.41 -12.27 -4.03
N TYR A 98 1.65 -11.31 -3.52
CA TYR A 98 2.02 -10.51 -2.35
C TYR A 98 1.49 -11.14 -1.06
N THR A 99 2.27 -12.07 -0.51
CA THR A 99 1.98 -12.73 0.77
C THR A 99 3.13 -12.53 1.75
N GLU A 100 2.87 -12.73 3.03
CA GLU A 100 3.93 -12.67 4.04
C GLU A 100 5.06 -13.68 3.78
N GLY A 101 4.70 -14.85 3.23
CA GLY A 101 5.67 -15.91 2.90
C GLY A 101 6.59 -15.57 1.71
N ASN A 102 6.17 -14.67 0.82
CA ASN A 102 6.94 -14.22 -0.34
C ASN A 102 7.68 -12.90 -0.08
N ALA A 103 7.35 -12.20 1.01
CA ALA A 103 8.01 -10.95 1.36
C ALA A 103 9.47 -11.20 1.76
N ILE A 104 10.38 -10.37 1.23
CA ILE A 104 11.80 -10.36 1.62
C ILE A 104 11.94 -9.83 3.06
N LEU A 105 11.19 -8.77 3.37
CA LEU A 105 11.09 -8.18 4.70
C LEU A 105 9.62 -7.84 4.98
N THR A 106 9.25 -7.82 6.25
CA THR A 106 7.95 -7.34 6.70
C THR A 106 8.12 -6.24 7.74
N ALA A 107 7.17 -5.29 7.77
CA ALA A 107 7.13 -4.21 8.73
C ALA A 107 5.70 -3.93 9.16
N GLN A 108 5.51 -3.26 10.30
CA GLN A 108 4.21 -2.85 10.81
C GLN A 108 4.24 -1.36 11.17
N SER A 109 3.18 -0.62 10.82
CA SER A 109 3.05 0.77 11.23
C SER A 109 2.87 0.88 12.75
N GLN A 110 3.65 1.80 13.36
CA GLN A 110 3.65 2.08 14.78
C GLN A 110 2.57 3.13 15.13
N GLU A 111 2.48 3.58 16.37
CA GLU A 111 1.51 4.59 16.82
C GLU A 111 1.61 5.93 16.07
N ASP A 112 2.81 6.27 15.63
CA ASP A 112 3.09 7.45 14.79
C ASP A 112 2.83 7.20 13.28
N GLY A 113 2.27 6.05 12.92
CA GLY A 113 2.01 5.62 11.55
C GLY A 113 3.26 5.19 10.77
N VAL A 114 4.44 5.28 11.36
CA VAL A 114 5.71 4.98 10.67
C VAL A 114 5.96 3.48 10.63
N PHE A 115 6.37 2.98 9.46
CA PHE A 115 6.95 1.66 9.28
C PHE A 115 8.28 1.78 8.53
N ARG A 116 9.21 0.82 8.74
CA ARG A 116 10.55 0.87 8.18
C ARG A 116 11.00 -0.48 7.64
N PHE A 117 11.75 -0.42 6.56
CA PHE A 117 12.58 -1.51 6.07
C PHE A 117 14.02 -1.03 6.04
N GLU A 118 14.90 -1.74 6.72
CA GLU A 118 16.30 -1.37 6.88
C GLU A 118 17.20 -2.34 6.10
N THR A 119 18.41 -1.88 5.75
CA THR A 119 19.45 -2.69 5.11
C THR A 119 18.98 -3.29 3.77
N ILE A 120 18.34 -2.45 2.95
CA ILE A 120 17.83 -2.85 1.64
C ILE A 120 18.96 -2.69 0.62
N PRO A 121 19.33 -3.76 -0.12
CA PRO A 121 20.37 -3.66 -1.13
C PRO A 121 20.00 -2.70 -2.27
N TYR A 122 21.02 -2.17 -2.95
CA TYR A 122 20.86 -1.44 -4.21
C TYR A 122 19.93 -2.17 -5.18
N GLY A 123 19.02 -1.42 -5.83
CA GLY A 123 18.11 -1.94 -6.84
C GLY A 123 16.67 -1.51 -6.66
N ASN A 124 15.79 -2.15 -7.44
CA ASN A 124 14.35 -1.86 -7.47
C ASN A 124 13.60 -2.82 -6.55
N TRP A 125 12.59 -2.27 -5.89
CA TRP A 125 11.76 -2.97 -4.91
C TRP A 125 10.30 -2.54 -5.02
N LEU A 126 9.38 -3.34 -4.48
CA LEU A 126 7.95 -3.02 -4.34
C LEU A 126 7.57 -3.11 -2.86
N VAL A 127 6.88 -2.09 -2.37
CA VAL A 127 6.20 -2.15 -1.06
C VAL A 127 4.72 -2.37 -1.30
N LYS A 128 4.12 -3.30 -0.55
CA LYS A 128 2.68 -3.61 -0.59
C LYS A 128 2.14 -3.76 0.83
N GLU A 129 0.93 -3.25 1.06
CA GLU A 129 0.18 -3.59 2.27
C GLU A 129 -0.27 -5.05 2.21
N LEU A 130 0.04 -5.82 3.26
CA LEU A 130 -0.34 -7.22 3.42
C LEU A 130 -1.62 -7.37 4.23
N GLN A 131 -1.81 -6.47 5.20
CA GLN A 131 -2.96 -6.44 6.08
C GLN A 131 -3.24 -5.00 6.50
N PRO A 132 -4.46 -4.50 6.30
CA PRO A 132 -4.86 -3.20 6.82
C PRO A 132 -4.96 -3.23 8.35
N ALA A 133 -4.95 -2.07 8.96
CA ALA A 133 -5.31 -1.91 10.36
C ALA A 133 -6.82 -2.14 10.56
N ASP A 134 -7.22 -2.44 11.80
CA ASP A 134 -8.63 -2.62 12.15
C ASP A 134 -9.45 -1.34 11.84
N GLY A 135 -10.61 -1.52 11.21
CA GLY A 135 -11.49 -0.43 10.80
C GLY A 135 -11.17 0.19 9.43
N PHE A 136 -10.17 -0.33 8.72
CA PHE A 136 -9.78 0.16 7.40
C PHE A 136 -9.93 -0.90 6.31
N LEU A 137 -10.20 -0.45 5.08
CA LEU A 137 -10.22 -1.28 3.88
C LEU A 137 -8.78 -1.60 3.43
N PRO A 138 -8.53 -2.77 2.79
CA PRO A 138 -7.23 -3.08 2.21
C PRO A 138 -6.80 -2.05 1.15
N ASN A 139 -5.51 -1.73 1.13
CA ASN A 139 -4.90 -0.97 0.04
C ASN A 139 -4.35 -1.94 -1.01
N GLU A 140 -4.92 -1.89 -2.22
CA GLU A 140 -4.52 -2.77 -3.32
C GLU A 140 -3.34 -2.22 -4.16
N GLU A 141 -2.86 -1.03 -3.87
CA GLU A 141 -1.74 -0.40 -4.58
C GLU A 141 -0.41 -1.05 -4.22
N THR A 142 0.52 -1.00 -5.16
CA THR A 142 1.94 -1.31 -4.95
C THR A 142 2.76 -0.03 -5.09
N TYR A 143 3.78 0.12 -4.25
CA TYR A 143 4.63 1.31 -4.20
C TYR A 143 6.04 0.94 -4.67
N PRO A 144 6.41 1.29 -5.93
CA PRO A 144 7.75 1.04 -6.42
C PRO A 144 8.75 1.99 -5.76
N VAL A 145 9.89 1.46 -5.34
CA VAL A 145 10.98 2.19 -4.71
C VAL A 145 12.31 1.71 -5.29
N THR A 146 13.31 2.60 -5.35
CA THR A 146 14.62 2.28 -5.89
C THR A 146 15.70 2.79 -4.94
N VAL A 147 16.58 1.90 -4.48
CA VAL A 147 17.78 2.25 -3.70
C VAL A 147 18.92 2.46 -4.68
N THR A 148 19.50 3.66 -4.68
CA THR A 148 20.57 4.07 -5.61
C THR A 148 21.86 4.52 -4.94
N ALA A 149 21.79 4.89 -3.66
CA ALA A 149 22.92 5.39 -2.90
C ALA A 149 23.01 4.74 -1.52
N ASP A 150 24.22 4.68 -0.99
CA ASP A 150 24.45 4.16 0.36
C ASP A 150 23.83 5.07 1.42
N GLU A 151 23.26 4.46 2.47
CA GLU A 151 22.56 5.15 3.58
C GLU A 151 21.35 5.98 3.13
N GLU A 152 20.89 5.85 1.88
CA GLU A 152 19.71 6.55 1.37
C GLU A 152 18.45 6.10 2.12
N THR A 153 17.60 7.06 2.51
CA THR A 153 16.25 6.78 3.04
C THR A 153 15.20 7.24 2.05
N ILE A 154 14.41 6.30 1.53
CA ILE A 154 13.30 6.58 0.62
C ILE A 154 12.02 6.73 1.43
N GLU A 155 11.32 7.85 1.28
CA GLU A 155 10.06 8.09 1.98
C GLU A 155 8.86 7.82 1.07
N ILE A 156 7.87 7.08 1.59
CA ILE A 156 6.60 6.82 0.93
C ILE A 156 5.43 7.10 1.88
N THR A 157 4.28 7.47 1.32
CA THR A 157 3.03 7.61 2.09
C THR A 157 1.99 6.62 1.56
N VAL A 158 1.41 5.85 2.47
CA VAL A 158 0.37 4.87 2.15
C VAL A 158 -0.92 5.28 2.85
N VAL A 159 -2.00 5.38 2.05
CA VAL A 159 -3.30 5.91 2.51
C VAL A 159 -4.33 4.79 2.51
N ASN A 160 -5.14 4.65 3.57
CA ASN A 160 -6.30 3.75 3.58
C ASN A 160 -7.60 4.50 3.77
N ASP A 161 -8.67 3.91 3.23
CA ASP A 161 -10.06 4.31 3.46
C ASP A 161 -10.62 3.55 4.67
N ARG A 162 -11.43 4.22 5.51
CA ARG A 162 -12.18 3.55 6.58
C ARG A 162 -13.24 2.62 6.00
N ILE A 163 -13.60 1.59 6.74
CA ILE A 163 -14.73 0.74 6.39
C ILE A 163 -16.01 1.59 6.43
N PRO A 164 -16.81 1.64 5.34
CA PRO A 164 -18.07 2.35 5.31
C PRO A 164 -19.07 1.84 6.34
N GLU A 165 -19.83 2.78 6.93
CA GLU A 165 -20.91 2.48 7.87
C GLU A 165 -22.21 3.07 7.36
N ILE A 166 -23.33 2.36 7.56
CA ILE A 166 -24.68 2.85 7.32
C ILE A 166 -25.58 2.60 8.54
N GLY A 167 -26.51 3.51 8.76
CA GLY A 167 -27.59 3.36 9.75
C GLY A 167 -28.88 3.92 9.16
N THR A 168 -30.00 3.24 9.39
CA THR A 168 -31.27 3.52 8.71
C THR A 168 -32.37 3.98 9.68
N THR A 169 -33.32 4.80 9.19
CA THR A 169 -34.50 5.23 9.93
C THR A 169 -35.70 5.34 8.97
N ALA A 170 -36.53 4.31 8.96
CA ALA A 170 -37.72 4.25 8.09
C ALA A 170 -38.94 4.95 8.73
N ALA A 171 -39.72 5.63 7.88
CA ALA A 171 -40.97 6.29 8.23
C ALA A 171 -41.95 6.32 7.04
N VAL A 172 -43.24 6.51 7.31
CA VAL A 172 -44.28 6.76 6.31
C VAL A 172 -44.84 8.14 6.50
N GLY A 173 -44.66 9.06 5.53
CA GLY A 173 -45.07 10.48 5.67
C GLY A 173 -44.51 11.17 6.91
N GLY A 174 -43.32 10.77 7.39
CA GLY A 174 -42.71 11.24 8.63
C GLY A 174 -43.16 10.53 9.90
N GLU A 175 -44.13 9.61 9.80
CA GLU A 175 -44.69 8.88 10.94
C GLU A 175 -44.19 7.41 10.95
N LYS A 176 -44.21 6.80 12.16
CA LYS A 176 -43.84 5.38 12.32
C LYS A 176 -44.97 4.40 12.03
N GLN A 177 -46.16 4.87 11.79
CA GLN A 177 -47.39 4.07 11.54
C GLN A 177 -48.22 4.71 10.45
N THR A 178 -48.90 3.88 9.66
CA THR A 178 -49.90 4.31 8.69
C THR A 178 -51.03 3.31 8.61
N HIS A 179 -52.14 3.70 7.97
CA HIS A 179 -53.23 2.80 7.65
C HIS A 179 -53.05 2.16 6.24
N PRO A 180 -53.53 0.91 6.03
CA PRO A 180 -53.54 0.33 4.72
C PRO A 180 -54.27 1.23 3.69
N GLY A 181 -53.71 1.30 2.49
CA GLY A 181 -54.27 2.10 1.39
C GLY A 181 -53.78 1.60 0.06
N GLU A 182 -54.34 2.12 -1.04
CA GLU A 182 -53.96 1.68 -2.41
C GLU A 182 -52.47 1.91 -2.72
N THR A 183 -51.89 2.97 -2.16
CA THR A 183 -50.48 3.26 -2.32
C THR A 183 -49.85 3.64 -0.96
N ILE A 184 -48.86 2.85 -0.57
CA ILE A 184 -48.04 3.13 0.60
C ILE A 184 -46.62 3.44 0.11
N THR A 185 -46.05 4.55 0.60
CA THR A 185 -44.64 4.90 0.39
C THR A 185 -43.94 4.96 1.74
N ILE A 186 -42.95 4.08 1.93
CA ILE A 186 -42.07 4.10 3.09
C ILE A 186 -40.77 4.78 2.63
N GLU A 187 -40.42 5.85 3.34
CA GLU A 187 -39.16 6.55 3.13
C GLU A 187 -38.17 6.12 4.22
N ASP A 188 -37.01 5.66 3.81
CA ASP A 188 -35.93 5.32 4.73
C ASP A 188 -34.76 6.28 4.52
N GLU A 189 -34.47 7.06 5.56
CA GLU A 189 -33.31 7.92 5.59
C GLU A 189 -32.12 7.11 6.08
N VAL A 190 -31.17 6.89 5.18
CA VAL A 190 -29.94 6.15 5.43
C VAL A 190 -28.81 7.12 5.72
N ALA A 191 -28.42 7.20 6.98
CA ALA A 191 -27.20 7.89 7.37
C ALA A 191 -25.99 7.06 6.97
N TYR A 192 -24.97 7.68 6.35
CA TYR A 192 -23.72 7.03 5.99
C TYR A 192 -22.52 7.75 6.58
N ARG A 193 -21.42 6.98 6.78
CA ARG A 193 -20.11 7.47 7.23
C ARG A 193 -18.99 6.80 6.44
N HIS A 194 -17.86 7.51 6.38
CA HIS A 194 -16.61 7.01 5.79
C HIS A 194 -16.71 6.65 4.30
N LEU A 195 -17.63 7.28 3.57
CA LEU A 195 -17.67 7.14 2.12
C LEU A 195 -16.63 8.05 1.47
N VAL A 196 -16.08 7.60 0.32
CA VAL A 196 -15.14 8.39 -0.47
C VAL A 196 -15.91 9.39 -1.32
N PRO A 197 -15.76 10.71 -1.12
CA PRO A 197 -16.45 11.71 -1.94
C PRO A 197 -16.15 11.56 -3.43
N GLY A 198 -17.17 11.78 -4.26
CA GLY A 198 -17.05 11.69 -5.73
C GLY A 198 -17.03 10.28 -6.30
N LYS A 199 -17.14 9.23 -5.47
CA LYS A 199 -17.33 7.84 -5.92
C LYS A 199 -18.81 7.49 -5.90
N GLU A 200 -19.25 6.68 -6.87
CA GLU A 200 -20.63 6.19 -6.94
C GLU A 200 -20.84 5.04 -5.95
N TYR A 201 -21.98 5.08 -5.24
CA TYR A 201 -22.46 4.04 -4.34
C TYR A 201 -23.90 3.68 -4.68
N VAL A 202 -24.29 2.44 -4.39
CA VAL A 202 -25.66 1.95 -4.55
C VAL A 202 -26.15 1.41 -3.22
N LEU A 203 -27.24 1.98 -2.69
CA LEU A 203 -28.02 1.41 -1.60
C LEU A 203 -29.06 0.46 -2.20
N LYS A 204 -29.11 -0.77 -1.71
CA LYS A 204 -30.14 -1.77 -2.07
C LYS A 204 -30.91 -2.13 -0.83
N GLY A 205 -32.18 -1.74 -0.83
CA GLY A 205 -33.10 -1.95 0.26
C GLY A 205 -34.11 -3.07 -0.02
N VAL A 206 -34.50 -3.80 1.02
CA VAL A 206 -35.61 -4.76 1.00
C VAL A 206 -36.46 -4.55 2.25
N LEU A 207 -37.78 -4.48 2.05
CA LEU A 207 -38.75 -4.41 3.15
C LEU A 207 -38.95 -5.82 3.72
N MET A 208 -38.84 -5.95 5.05
CA MET A 208 -38.95 -7.23 5.73
C MET A 208 -40.14 -7.22 6.70
N ASP A 209 -40.86 -8.31 6.78
CA ASP A 209 -41.79 -8.57 7.86
C ASP A 209 -41.01 -8.90 9.14
N LYS A 210 -41.18 -8.09 10.15
CA LYS A 210 -40.43 -8.19 11.43
C LYS A 210 -40.77 -9.48 12.19
N ALA A 211 -42.02 -9.94 12.09
CA ALA A 211 -42.49 -11.12 12.83
C ALA A 211 -41.91 -12.41 12.26
N THR A 212 -41.76 -12.49 10.94
CA THR A 212 -41.26 -13.69 10.25
C THR A 212 -39.78 -13.64 9.91
N GLY A 213 -39.18 -12.44 9.89
CA GLY A 213 -37.81 -12.22 9.44
C GLY A 213 -37.59 -12.51 7.95
N LYS A 214 -38.68 -12.53 7.15
CA LYS A 214 -38.64 -12.77 5.71
C LYS A 214 -38.97 -11.51 4.93
N PRO A 215 -38.58 -11.42 3.62
CA PRO A 215 -39.01 -10.33 2.76
C PRO A 215 -40.53 -10.19 2.77
N PHE A 216 -41.00 -8.95 2.90
CA PHE A 216 -42.40 -8.63 2.77
C PHE A 216 -42.82 -8.73 1.30
N LEU A 217 -43.93 -9.45 1.03
CA LEU A 217 -44.39 -9.72 -0.29
C LEU A 217 -45.70 -9.00 -0.60
N VAL A 218 -45.78 -8.35 -1.75
CA VAL A 218 -46.98 -7.81 -2.34
C VAL A 218 -47.22 -8.56 -3.68
N ASP A 219 -48.37 -9.19 -3.82
CA ASP A 219 -48.69 -10.04 -4.97
C ASP A 219 -47.62 -11.11 -5.32
N GLY A 220 -46.94 -11.61 -4.27
CA GLY A 220 -45.89 -12.63 -4.40
C GLY A 220 -44.52 -12.08 -4.77
N ALA A 221 -44.37 -10.76 -4.93
CA ALA A 221 -43.08 -10.10 -5.21
C ALA A 221 -42.54 -9.42 -3.98
N GLU A 222 -41.22 -9.43 -3.78
CA GLU A 222 -40.55 -8.72 -2.71
C GLU A 222 -40.57 -7.20 -2.94
N VAL A 223 -40.86 -6.43 -1.92
CA VAL A 223 -40.80 -4.97 -1.97
C VAL A 223 -39.35 -4.54 -1.82
N ARG A 224 -38.76 -4.02 -2.88
CA ARG A 224 -37.37 -3.59 -2.98
C ARG A 224 -37.25 -2.17 -3.50
N ALA A 225 -36.14 -1.50 -3.14
CA ALA A 225 -35.77 -0.20 -3.71
C ALA A 225 -34.25 -0.10 -3.79
N ASP A 226 -33.77 0.43 -4.93
CA ASP A 226 -32.34 0.66 -5.17
C ASP A 226 -32.13 2.15 -5.46
N VAL A 227 -31.11 2.78 -4.83
CA VAL A 227 -30.74 4.17 -5.04
C VAL A 227 -29.24 4.28 -5.28
N ALA A 228 -28.87 4.82 -6.45
CA ALA A 228 -27.49 5.20 -6.74
C ALA A 228 -27.27 6.66 -6.34
N PHE A 229 -26.13 6.95 -5.70
CA PHE A 229 -25.76 8.32 -5.31
C PHE A 229 -24.24 8.50 -5.27
N VAL A 230 -23.82 9.77 -5.35
CA VAL A 230 -22.43 10.18 -5.23
C VAL A 230 -22.32 11.11 -4.02
N PRO A 231 -21.66 10.70 -2.92
CA PRO A 231 -21.51 11.53 -1.76
C PRO A 231 -20.59 12.73 -2.05
N GLU A 232 -20.97 13.92 -1.60
CA GLU A 232 -20.12 15.12 -1.64
C GLU A 232 -19.17 15.18 -0.44
N LYS A 233 -19.52 14.50 0.64
CA LYS A 233 -18.76 14.43 1.91
C LYS A 233 -18.70 13.00 2.42
N PRO A 234 -17.69 12.66 3.24
CA PRO A 234 -17.57 11.32 3.81
C PRO A 234 -18.79 10.87 4.62
N SER A 235 -19.55 11.80 5.18
CA SER A 235 -20.74 11.53 5.98
C SER A 235 -21.92 12.35 5.50
N GLY A 236 -23.12 11.77 5.54
CA GLY A 236 -24.37 12.40 5.10
C GLY A 236 -25.55 11.45 5.19
N THR A 237 -26.59 11.74 4.44
CA THR A 237 -27.80 10.91 4.33
C THR A 237 -28.18 10.68 2.86
N ALA A 238 -28.82 9.55 2.59
CA ALA A 238 -29.44 9.22 1.32
C ALA A 238 -30.85 8.71 1.59
N LEU A 239 -31.82 9.02 0.71
CA LEU A 239 -33.21 8.63 0.88
C LEU A 239 -33.52 7.45 -0.03
N VAL A 240 -34.03 6.36 0.56
CA VAL A 240 -34.54 5.19 -0.16
C VAL A 240 -36.04 5.11 -0.01
N SER A 241 -36.79 5.05 -1.11
CA SER A 241 -38.26 5.07 -1.10
C SER A 241 -38.84 3.77 -1.62
N PHE A 242 -39.64 3.09 -0.81
CA PHE A 242 -40.35 1.86 -1.13
C PHE A 242 -41.81 2.19 -1.39
N THR A 243 -42.29 2.00 -2.61
CA THR A 243 -43.68 2.25 -2.96
C THR A 243 -44.33 0.95 -3.40
N PHE A 244 -45.50 0.60 -2.80
CA PHE A 244 -46.22 -0.61 -3.07
C PHE A 244 -47.73 -0.44 -2.81
N ASP A 245 -48.53 -1.38 -3.35
CA ASP A 245 -49.96 -1.46 -3.07
C ASP A 245 -50.21 -2.11 -1.70
N GLY A 246 -50.79 -1.34 -0.78
CA GLY A 246 -51.09 -1.79 0.57
C GLY A 246 -52.57 -2.23 0.75
N SER A 247 -53.41 -2.24 -0.31
CA SER A 247 -54.82 -2.57 -0.22
C SER A 247 -55.11 -4.00 0.26
N GLY A 248 -54.17 -4.89 0.04
CA GLY A 248 -54.21 -6.30 0.48
C GLY A 248 -53.77 -6.53 1.95
N ILE A 249 -53.31 -5.52 2.66
CA ILE A 249 -52.89 -5.63 4.06
C ILE A 249 -54.11 -5.56 4.96
N THR A 250 -54.50 -6.69 5.56
CA THR A 250 -55.69 -6.80 6.41
C THR A 250 -55.40 -6.87 7.89
N GLU A 251 -54.14 -7.04 8.28
CA GLU A 251 -53.72 -7.16 9.69
C GLU A 251 -52.56 -6.18 9.98
N ASN A 252 -52.41 -5.82 11.29
CA ASN A 252 -51.27 -5.02 11.68
C ASN A 252 -49.95 -5.77 11.35
N THR A 253 -49.14 -5.16 10.53
CA THR A 253 -47.86 -5.74 10.09
C THR A 253 -46.72 -4.80 10.49
N ASP A 254 -45.82 -5.29 11.34
CA ASP A 254 -44.60 -4.59 11.68
C ASP A 254 -43.55 -4.86 10.60
N MET A 255 -43.03 -3.79 9.99
CA MET A 255 -42.05 -3.86 8.92
C MET A 255 -40.73 -3.25 9.37
N VAL A 256 -39.63 -3.76 8.84
CA VAL A 256 -38.29 -3.19 8.97
C VAL A 256 -37.63 -3.14 7.61
N VAL A 257 -36.79 -2.15 7.38
CA VAL A 257 -35.98 -2.06 6.17
C VAL A 257 -34.62 -2.68 6.44
N PHE A 258 -34.17 -3.55 5.53
CA PHE A 258 -32.77 -4.00 5.47
C PHE A 258 -32.10 -3.41 4.25
N GLU A 259 -30.94 -2.77 4.48
CA GLU A 259 -30.18 -2.13 3.43
C GLU A 259 -28.76 -2.64 3.36
N ARG A 260 -28.21 -2.63 2.14
CA ARG A 260 -26.83 -2.94 1.84
C ARG A 260 -26.24 -1.84 0.97
N LEU A 261 -25.06 -1.41 1.34
CA LEU A 261 -24.28 -0.46 0.57
C LEU A 261 -23.31 -1.20 -0.34
N TYR A 262 -23.27 -0.81 -1.59
CA TYR A 262 -22.34 -1.30 -2.61
C TYR A 262 -21.55 -0.12 -3.17
N ARG A 263 -20.31 -0.39 -3.54
CA ARG A 263 -19.46 0.55 -4.27
C ARG A 263 -19.09 -0.12 -5.59
N ASP A 264 -19.21 0.62 -6.71
CA ASP A 264 -18.69 0.19 -8.01
C ASP A 264 -17.17 0.27 -8.03
N GLY A 265 -16.50 -0.84 -8.45
CA GLY A 265 -15.06 -0.98 -8.58
C GLY A 265 -14.49 -2.14 -7.86
#